data_2ff1ca82f75f18c1216165fef4b8ced2
#
_entry.id   2ff1ca82f75f18c1216165fef4b8ced2
#
_cell.length_a   1.000
_cell.length_b   1.000
_cell.length_c   1.000
_cell.angle_alpha   90.00
_cell.angle_beta   90.00
_cell.angle_gamma   90.00
#
_symmetry.space_group_name_H-M   'P 1'
#
loop_
_entity.id
_entity.type
_entity.pdbx_description
1 polymer ?
#
loop_
_entity_poly.entity_id
_entity_poly.type
_entity_poly.pdbx_seq_one_letter_code
_entity_poly.pdbx_strand_id
1 'polypeptide(L)'
;MKIRTFTFLCVLLLIVSSLSAQNTTTYSENHGHTLNLGLGVGGYGGYYGYYGSTLPVFSVNYEFDVAKNFTLAPFATFVTYHDYSNNYGYRETVIPLGGKGTYYFDQLLNAGADWDFYLAGSLGFSVVKTTWDDGYQGNNDLRTADPLFLDLHVGAEYHLSKKVGLFLDLSTGVSTIGLAFH
;
A
#
# COMPACT_ATOMS: atom_id res chain seq x y z
N MET A 1 21.01 -15.85 -18.73
CA MET A 1 19.87 -15.10 -18.18
C MET A 1 20.25 -13.84 -17.39
N LYS A 2 21.42 -13.76 -16.77
CA LYS A 2 21.85 -12.62 -15.92
C LYS A 2 22.19 -11.32 -16.68
N ILE A 3 22.67 -11.39 -17.91
CA ILE A 3 23.08 -10.20 -18.70
C ILE A 3 21.87 -9.38 -19.18
N ARG A 4 20.78 -10.02 -19.60
CA ARG A 4 19.56 -9.33 -20.06
C ARG A 4 18.87 -8.52 -18.96
N THR A 5 18.88 -9.03 -17.73
CA THR A 5 18.29 -8.34 -16.57
C THR A 5 19.12 -7.12 -16.18
N PHE A 6 20.45 -7.23 -16.25
CA PHE A 6 21.35 -6.11 -15.97
C PHE A 6 21.22 -4.99 -17.01
N THR A 7 21.12 -5.36 -18.30
CA THR A 7 20.92 -4.40 -19.39
C THR A 7 19.59 -3.65 -19.24
N PHE A 8 18.51 -4.37 -18.87
CA PHE A 8 17.21 -3.75 -18.63
C PHE A 8 17.23 -2.77 -17.47
N LEU A 9 17.92 -3.10 -16.37
CA LEU A 9 18.10 -2.22 -15.22
C LEU A 9 18.91 -0.98 -15.58
N CYS A 10 19.97 -1.10 -16.36
CA CYS A 10 20.77 0.04 -16.83
C CYS A 10 19.98 0.96 -17.77
N VAL A 11 19.16 0.41 -18.66
CA VAL A 11 18.27 1.19 -19.53
C VAL A 11 17.22 1.94 -18.72
N LEU A 12 16.64 1.30 -17.70
CA LEU A 12 15.69 1.94 -16.80
C LEU A 12 16.32 3.11 -16.04
N LEU A 13 17.55 2.94 -15.53
CA LEU A 13 18.32 4.01 -14.84
C LEU A 13 18.68 5.16 -15.78
N LEU A 14 18.97 4.89 -17.06
CA LEU A 14 19.27 5.94 -18.05
C LEU A 14 18.00 6.73 -18.45
N ILE A 15 16.83 6.08 -18.46
CA ILE A 15 15.56 6.77 -18.72
C ILE A 15 15.23 7.72 -17.55
N VAL A 16 15.43 7.28 -16.31
CA VAL A 16 15.20 8.10 -15.11
C VAL A 16 16.13 9.31 -15.07
N SER A 17 17.42 9.16 -15.47
CA SER A 17 18.37 10.28 -15.50
C SER A 17 18.08 11.31 -16.59
N SER A 18 17.47 10.91 -17.70
CA SER A 18 17.10 11.84 -18.79
C SER A 18 15.88 12.72 -18.44
N LEU A 19 15.02 12.28 -17.55
CA LEU A 19 13.86 13.03 -17.08
C LEU A 19 14.24 14.21 -16.15
N SER A 20 15.41 14.15 -15.51
CA SER A 20 15.90 15.21 -14.61
C SER A 20 16.42 16.47 -15.32
N ALA A 21 16.49 16.49 -16.64
CA ALA A 21 17.10 17.57 -17.43
C ALA A 21 16.13 18.65 -17.92
N GLN A 22 14.84 18.53 -17.61
CA GLN A 22 13.87 19.55 -18.00
C GLN A 22 13.73 20.60 -16.88
N ASN A 23 14.10 21.86 -17.19
CA ASN A 23 13.87 23.03 -16.34
C ASN A 23 12.36 23.26 -16.19
N THR A 24 11.77 22.68 -15.19
CA THR A 24 10.40 22.99 -14.77
C THR A 24 10.46 24.07 -13.69
N THR A 25 9.66 25.11 -13.85
CA THR A 25 9.35 26.08 -12.81
C THR A 25 8.89 25.33 -11.57
N THR A 26 9.69 25.40 -10.53
CA THR A 26 9.53 24.61 -9.32
C THR A 26 8.35 25.15 -8.51
N TYR A 27 7.16 24.64 -8.73
CA TYR A 27 6.12 24.61 -7.71
C TYR A 27 6.51 23.49 -6.75
N SER A 28 6.85 23.83 -5.51
CA SER A 28 6.96 22.87 -4.45
C SER A 28 5.54 22.60 -3.96
N GLU A 29 4.89 21.56 -4.44
CA GLU A 29 3.71 21.06 -3.80
C GLU A 29 4.13 20.37 -2.50
N ASN A 30 3.60 20.85 -1.40
CA ASN A 30 3.60 20.16 -0.13
C ASN A 30 2.34 19.30 -0.14
N HIS A 31 2.51 17.97 -0.09
CA HIS A 31 1.40 17.03 0.06
C HIS A 31 0.85 17.06 1.49
N GLY A 32 1.53 17.79 2.38
CA GLY A 32 1.06 18.15 3.71
C GLY A 32 0.94 16.96 4.65
N HIS A 33 -0.03 17.07 5.54
CA HIS A 33 -0.43 16.02 6.46
C HIS A 33 -1.74 15.41 5.96
N THR A 34 -1.68 14.23 5.36
CA THR A 34 -2.82 13.60 4.71
C THR A 34 -3.23 12.31 5.41
N LEU A 35 -4.49 12.24 5.83
CA LEU A 35 -5.11 11.02 6.35
C LEU A 35 -5.82 10.29 5.22
N ASN A 36 -5.33 9.11 4.87
CA ASN A 36 -5.91 8.23 3.86
C ASN A 36 -6.75 7.14 4.51
N LEU A 37 -8.01 7.02 4.09
CA LEU A 37 -8.93 5.96 4.48
C LEU A 37 -9.37 5.20 3.25
N GLY A 38 -9.09 3.90 3.17
CA GLY A 38 -9.31 3.08 2.01
C GLY A 38 -10.10 1.81 2.26
N LEU A 39 -10.81 1.39 1.22
CA LEU A 39 -11.39 0.07 1.06
C LEU A 39 -10.63 -0.66 -0.03
N GLY A 40 -10.31 -1.93 0.17
CA GLY A 40 -9.47 -2.64 -0.74
C GLY A 40 -9.91 -4.06 -1.04
N VAL A 41 -9.22 -4.59 -2.01
CA VAL A 41 -9.30 -5.98 -2.45
C VAL A 41 -7.88 -6.55 -2.54
N GLY A 42 -7.74 -7.84 -2.31
CA GLY A 42 -6.47 -8.52 -2.35
C GLY A 42 -6.14 -9.13 -1.01
N GLY A 43 -4.95 -9.61 -0.88
CA GLY A 43 -4.48 -10.23 0.35
C GLY A 43 -2.98 -10.48 0.26
N TYR A 44 -2.37 -10.63 1.40
CA TYR A 44 -0.97 -11.00 1.52
C TYR A 44 -0.75 -12.51 1.35
N GLY A 45 -1.68 -13.21 0.65
CA GLY A 45 -1.70 -14.65 0.49
C GLY A 45 -0.46 -15.26 -0.15
N GLY A 46 0.17 -14.53 -1.05
CA GLY A 46 1.45 -14.96 -1.66
C GLY A 46 2.59 -15.03 -0.65
N TYR A 47 2.55 -14.24 0.42
CA TYR A 47 3.55 -14.22 1.49
C TYR A 47 3.20 -15.17 2.63
N TYR A 48 1.90 -15.44 2.88
CA TYR A 48 1.45 -16.17 4.06
C TYR A 48 0.77 -17.50 3.75
N GLY A 49 0.70 -17.89 2.47
CA GLY A 49 0.08 -19.15 2.06
C GLY A 49 -1.44 -19.22 2.21
N TYR A 50 -2.09 -18.07 2.39
CA TYR A 50 -3.54 -17.99 2.55
C TYR A 50 -4.25 -17.81 1.21
N TYR A 51 -5.07 -18.76 0.83
CA TYR A 51 -5.91 -18.77 -0.37
C TYR A 51 -7.38 -18.51 -0.02
N GLY A 52 -7.66 -17.49 0.78
CA GLY A 52 -9.03 -17.12 1.12
C GLY A 52 -9.54 -15.96 0.27
N SER A 53 -10.84 -15.90 0.01
CA SER A 53 -11.46 -14.70 -0.57
C SER A 53 -11.49 -13.61 0.50
N THR A 54 -10.65 -12.62 0.32
CA THR A 54 -10.46 -11.51 1.25
C THR A 54 -11.23 -10.30 0.77
N LEU A 55 -12.39 -10.07 1.33
CA LEU A 55 -13.19 -8.87 1.07
C LEU A 55 -14.08 -8.56 2.26
N PRO A 56 -14.24 -7.30 2.65
CA PRO A 56 -13.45 -6.11 2.31
C PRO A 56 -12.19 -5.96 3.19
N VAL A 57 -11.19 -5.27 2.64
CA VAL A 57 -10.00 -4.82 3.36
C VAL A 57 -10.17 -3.36 3.72
N PHE A 58 -9.94 -3.00 4.97
CA PHE A 58 -9.89 -1.61 5.43
C PHE A 58 -8.44 -1.17 5.60
N SER A 59 -8.09 -0.01 5.09
CA SER A 59 -6.76 0.55 5.25
C SER A 59 -6.81 1.98 5.77
N VAL A 60 -5.83 2.34 6.58
CA VAL A 60 -5.58 3.69 7.06
C VAL A 60 -4.09 3.96 7.01
N ASN A 61 -3.72 5.12 6.52
CA ASN A 61 -2.37 5.64 6.66
C ASN A 61 -2.41 7.16 6.88
N TYR A 62 -1.33 7.67 7.48
CA TYR A 62 -1.18 9.09 7.71
C TYR A 62 0.15 9.55 7.13
N GLU A 63 0.08 10.30 6.04
CA GLU A 63 1.25 10.79 5.31
C GLU A 63 1.74 12.12 5.89
N PHE A 64 3.06 12.29 5.89
CA PHE A 64 3.71 13.54 6.19
C PHE A 64 4.92 13.75 5.29
N ASP A 65 5.15 15.00 4.89
CA ASP A 65 6.27 15.38 4.04
C ASP A 65 7.60 15.19 4.77
N VAL A 66 8.55 14.53 4.12
CA VAL A 66 9.93 14.37 4.63
C VAL A 66 10.97 14.95 3.68
N ALA A 67 10.63 15.05 2.40
CA ALA A 67 11.46 15.70 1.38
C ALA A 67 10.56 16.19 0.23
N LYS A 68 11.15 16.93 -0.71
CA LYS A 68 10.41 17.37 -1.89
C LYS A 68 9.83 16.17 -2.65
N ASN A 69 8.51 16.19 -2.89
CA ASN A 69 7.76 15.15 -3.58
C ASN A 69 7.88 13.76 -2.91
N PHE A 70 8.27 13.71 -1.64
CA PHE A 70 8.43 12.45 -0.92
C PHE A 70 7.79 12.52 0.46
N THR A 71 6.87 11.59 0.72
CA THR A 71 6.21 11.45 2.02
C THR A 71 6.57 10.12 2.68
N LEU A 72 6.43 10.08 4.00
CA LEU A 72 6.39 8.85 4.79
C LEU A 72 5.03 8.74 5.48
N ALA A 73 4.56 7.51 5.63
CA ALA A 73 3.31 7.24 6.30
C ALA A 73 3.39 5.97 7.15
N PRO A 74 3.14 6.00 8.45
CA PRO A 74 2.69 4.81 9.16
C PRO A 74 1.35 4.37 8.60
N PHE A 75 1.16 3.06 8.48
CA PHE A 75 -0.09 2.49 8.01
C PHE A 75 -0.55 1.30 8.84
N ALA A 76 -1.84 1.07 8.81
CA ALA A 76 -2.47 -0.14 9.31
C ALA A 76 -3.52 -0.61 8.31
N THR A 77 -3.59 -1.91 8.10
CA THR A 77 -4.60 -2.55 7.26
C THR A 77 -5.32 -3.60 8.09
N PHE A 78 -6.61 -3.78 7.87
CA PHE A 78 -7.44 -4.74 8.57
C PHE A 78 -8.12 -5.67 7.58
N VAL A 79 -7.85 -6.96 7.71
CA VAL A 79 -8.38 -8.02 6.87
C VAL A 79 -8.98 -9.10 7.76
N THR A 80 -10.20 -9.51 7.47
CA THR A 80 -10.81 -10.68 8.15
C THR A 80 -11.34 -11.62 7.09
N TYR A 81 -11.04 -12.88 7.21
CA TYR A 81 -11.61 -13.95 6.39
C TYR A 81 -12.05 -15.12 7.23
N HIS A 82 -12.93 -15.92 6.66
CA HIS A 82 -13.46 -17.13 7.29
C HIS A 82 -13.12 -18.32 6.40
N ASP A 83 -12.59 -19.37 6.99
CA ASP A 83 -12.22 -20.59 6.30
C ASP A 83 -12.56 -21.81 7.17
N TYR A 84 -12.41 -23.02 6.62
CA TYR A 84 -12.74 -24.27 7.28
C TYR A 84 -11.52 -25.19 7.29
N SER A 85 -11.23 -25.77 8.45
CA SER A 85 -10.22 -26.80 8.60
C SER A 85 -10.78 -27.96 9.41
N ASN A 86 -10.68 -29.21 8.87
CA ASN A 86 -11.14 -30.43 9.54
C ASN A 86 -12.58 -30.38 10.08
N ASN A 87 -13.51 -29.84 9.29
CA ASN A 87 -14.93 -29.64 9.64
C ASN A 87 -15.21 -28.56 10.70
N TYR A 88 -14.21 -27.81 11.14
CA TYR A 88 -14.39 -26.65 12.02
C TYR A 88 -14.13 -25.37 11.25
N GLY A 89 -15.04 -24.40 11.36
CA GLY A 89 -14.85 -23.07 10.85
C GLY A 89 -13.87 -22.28 11.75
N TYR A 90 -13.08 -21.43 11.13
CA TYR A 90 -12.27 -20.47 11.86
C TYR A 90 -12.25 -19.12 11.14
N ARG A 91 -12.11 -18.09 11.95
CA ARG A 91 -11.94 -16.71 11.47
C ARG A 91 -10.52 -16.27 11.75
N GLU A 92 -9.84 -15.81 10.70
CA GLU A 92 -8.56 -15.13 10.86
C GLU A 92 -8.71 -13.64 10.61
N THR A 93 -8.17 -12.87 11.55
CA THR A 93 -8.03 -11.42 11.42
C THR A 93 -6.54 -11.12 11.30
N VAL A 94 -6.15 -10.53 10.18
CA VAL A 94 -4.77 -10.14 9.88
C VAL A 94 -4.70 -8.62 9.91
N ILE A 95 -3.75 -8.10 10.66
CA ILE A 95 -3.51 -6.66 10.80
C ILE A 95 -2.06 -6.37 10.39
N PRO A 96 -1.82 -6.05 9.10
CA PRO A 96 -0.55 -5.52 8.63
C PRO A 96 -0.31 -4.12 9.18
N LEU A 97 0.89 -3.89 9.69
CA LEU A 97 1.35 -2.62 10.24
C LEU A 97 2.73 -2.30 9.68
N GLY A 98 2.99 -1.04 9.38
CA GLY A 98 4.30 -0.68 8.83
C GLY A 98 4.47 0.79 8.48
N GLY A 99 5.46 1.03 7.63
CA GLY A 99 5.75 2.31 7.03
C GLY A 99 5.66 2.25 5.51
N LYS A 100 5.07 3.25 4.89
CA LYS A 100 4.98 3.45 3.45
C LYS A 100 5.76 4.71 3.08
N GLY A 101 6.64 4.62 2.10
CA GLY A 101 7.31 5.77 1.49
C GLY A 101 6.71 6.02 0.11
N THR A 102 6.27 7.25 -0.15
CA THR A 102 5.58 7.63 -1.39
C THR A 102 6.38 8.71 -2.11
N TYR A 103 6.61 8.51 -3.39
CA TYR A 103 7.21 9.49 -4.27
C TYR A 103 6.19 9.96 -5.31
N TYR A 104 5.92 11.26 -5.33
CA TYR A 104 4.99 11.92 -6.24
C TYR A 104 5.73 12.40 -7.49
N PHE A 105 5.19 12.08 -8.67
CA PHE A 105 5.80 12.40 -9.95
C PHE A 105 4.86 13.11 -10.95
N ASP A 106 3.74 13.63 -10.48
CA ASP A 106 2.75 14.43 -11.19
C ASP A 106 3.40 15.57 -11.98
N GLN A 107 4.39 16.26 -11.39
CA GLN A 107 5.17 17.32 -12.06
C GLN A 107 5.90 16.81 -13.31
N LEU A 108 6.40 15.58 -13.33
CA LEU A 108 7.05 14.98 -14.49
C LEU A 108 6.08 14.70 -15.62
N LEU A 109 4.81 14.47 -15.29
CA LEU A 109 3.75 14.19 -16.26
C LEU A 109 3.06 15.46 -16.75
N ASN A 110 3.40 16.65 -16.18
CA ASN A 110 2.62 17.88 -16.35
C ASN A 110 1.13 17.63 -16.07
N ALA A 111 0.82 16.80 -15.09
CA ALA A 111 -0.53 16.58 -14.62
C ALA A 111 -1.09 17.91 -14.09
N GLY A 112 -2.38 18.15 -14.33
CA GLY A 112 -3.02 19.35 -13.78
C GLY A 112 -3.00 19.32 -12.25
N ALA A 113 -3.18 20.48 -11.64
CA ALA A 113 -3.16 20.64 -10.17
C ALA A 113 -4.21 19.81 -9.41
N ASP A 114 -5.11 19.13 -10.11
CA ASP A 114 -6.14 18.28 -9.52
C ASP A 114 -5.72 16.80 -9.43
N TRP A 115 -4.52 16.45 -9.95
CA TRP A 115 -4.07 15.06 -10.00
C TRP A 115 -2.67 14.89 -9.41
N ASP A 116 -2.54 13.97 -8.47
CA ASP A 116 -1.27 13.46 -7.98
C ASP A 116 -1.06 12.03 -8.46
N PHE A 117 0.08 11.76 -9.05
CA PHE A 117 0.50 10.40 -9.43
C PHE A 117 1.71 10.01 -8.61
N TYR A 118 1.69 8.79 -8.06
CA TYR A 118 2.75 8.34 -7.19
C TYR A 118 3.19 6.90 -7.42
N LEU A 119 4.43 6.64 -7.00
CA LEU A 119 4.97 5.32 -6.74
C LEU A 119 5.27 5.22 -5.25
N ALA A 120 4.98 4.07 -4.65
CA ALA A 120 5.29 3.88 -3.26
C ALA A 120 5.85 2.48 -2.98
N GLY A 121 6.56 2.38 -1.86
CA GLY A 121 6.98 1.12 -1.29
C GLY A 121 6.59 1.06 0.17
N SER A 122 6.05 -0.06 0.62
CA SER A 122 5.74 -0.28 2.02
C SER A 122 6.50 -1.46 2.59
N LEU A 123 6.88 -1.33 3.85
CA LEU A 123 7.56 -2.35 4.62
C LEU A 123 6.85 -2.50 5.96
N GLY A 124 6.57 -3.74 6.37
CA GLY A 124 5.84 -3.97 7.60
C GLY A 124 5.86 -5.41 8.07
N PHE A 125 5.07 -5.66 9.10
CA PHE A 125 4.81 -6.97 9.66
C PHE A 125 3.32 -7.14 9.91
N SER A 126 2.85 -8.38 10.03
CA SER A 126 1.44 -8.67 10.29
C SER A 126 1.25 -9.31 11.65
N VAL A 127 0.19 -8.89 12.34
CA VAL A 127 -0.34 -9.56 13.51
C VAL A 127 -1.55 -10.38 13.07
N VAL A 128 -1.57 -11.66 13.43
CA VAL A 128 -2.65 -12.58 13.07
C VAL A 128 -3.35 -13.08 14.32
N LYS A 129 -4.67 -12.99 14.32
CA LYS A 129 -5.54 -13.57 15.36
C LYS A 129 -6.44 -14.61 14.73
N THR A 130 -6.32 -15.85 15.17
CA THR A 130 -7.21 -16.95 14.80
C THR A 130 -8.28 -17.14 15.87
N THR A 131 -9.54 -17.23 15.47
CA THR A 131 -10.68 -17.53 16.35
C THR A 131 -11.44 -18.69 15.74
N TRP A 132 -11.57 -19.78 16.47
CA TRP A 132 -12.30 -20.98 16.04
C TRP A 132 -13.78 -20.88 16.41
N ASP A 133 -14.63 -21.48 15.58
CA ASP A 133 -16.06 -21.61 15.87
C ASP A 133 -16.31 -22.56 17.04
N ASP A 134 -17.52 -22.48 17.61
CA ASP A 134 -17.92 -23.29 18.78
C ASP A 134 -17.75 -24.80 18.55
N GLY A 135 -17.16 -25.47 19.52
CA GLY A 135 -16.90 -26.91 19.50
C GLY A 135 -15.47 -27.34 19.26
N TYR A 136 -14.56 -26.40 18.89
CA TYR A 136 -13.12 -26.66 18.78
C TYR A 136 -12.42 -26.41 20.12
N GLN A 137 -11.75 -27.45 20.66
CA GLN A 137 -11.04 -27.37 21.94
C GLN A 137 -9.57 -26.87 21.80
N GLY A 138 -9.22 -26.26 20.69
CA GLY A 138 -7.89 -25.66 20.45
C GLY A 138 -7.77 -24.24 21.01
N ASN A 139 -6.55 -23.77 21.16
CA ASN A 139 -6.28 -22.41 21.62
C ASN A 139 -6.56 -21.37 20.51
N ASN A 140 -7.18 -20.27 20.91
CA ASN A 140 -7.21 -19.06 20.09
C ASN A 140 -5.84 -18.36 20.20
N ASP A 141 -4.98 -18.56 19.22
CA ASP A 141 -3.63 -18.05 19.27
C ASP A 141 -3.51 -16.70 18.59
N LEU A 142 -2.93 -15.74 19.32
CA LEU A 142 -2.40 -14.52 18.73
C LEU A 142 -0.94 -14.80 18.34
N ARG A 143 -0.64 -14.78 17.05
CA ARG A 143 0.71 -15.01 16.55
C ARG A 143 1.15 -13.86 15.68
N THR A 144 2.42 -13.56 15.71
CA THR A 144 3.04 -12.74 14.69
C THR A 144 3.28 -13.65 13.50
N ALA A 145 2.56 -13.42 12.41
CA ALA A 145 2.84 -14.09 11.16
C ALA A 145 4.07 -13.43 10.58
N ASP A 146 4.88 -14.19 9.89
CA ASP A 146 6.17 -13.87 9.31
C ASP A 146 6.66 -12.41 9.33
N PRO A 147 7.98 -12.24 9.57
CA PRO A 147 8.49 -11.04 10.21
C PRO A 147 8.41 -9.78 9.36
N LEU A 148 8.47 -9.89 8.03
CA LEU A 148 8.55 -8.71 7.17
C LEU A 148 7.91 -8.96 5.82
N PHE A 149 7.08 -8.03 5.35
CA PHE A 149 6.62 -7.99 3.98
C PHE A 149 7.06 -6.69 3.30
N LEU A 150 7.20 -6.74 2.00
CA LEU A 150 7.51 -5.60 1.14
C LEU A 150 6.47 -5.54 0.03
N ASP A 151 5.80 -4.39 -0.11
CA ASP A 151 4.89 -4.13 -1.20
C ASP A 151 5.34 -2.94 -2.05
N LEU A 152 5.03 -3.03 -3.34
CA LEU A 152 5.20 -1.94 -4.28
C LEU A 152 3.82 -1.44 -4.71
N HIS A 153 3.70 -0.12 -4.84
CA HIS A 153 2.45 0.55 -5.15
C HIS A 153 2.63 1.50 -6.32
N VAL A 154 1.58 1.60 -7.13
CA VAL A 154 1.38 2.68 -8.08
C VAL A 154 -0.01 3.24 -7.86
N GLY A 155 -0.13 4.54 -7.76
CA GLY A 155 -1.42 5.15 -7.46
C GLY A 155 -1.60 6.52 -8.07
N ALA A 156 -2.84 6.96 -7.96
CA ALA A 156 -3.25 8.29 -8.33
C ALA A 156 -4.27 8.82 -7.34
N GLU A 157 -4.23 10.11 -7.10
CA GLU A 157 -5.23 10.83 -6.34
C GLU A 157 -5.82 11.94 -7.21
N TYR A 158 -7.13 12.11 -7.11
CA TYR A 158 -7.86 13.22 -7.71
C TYR A 158 -8.42 14.13 -6.62
N HIS A 159 -8.02 15.39 -6.62
CA HIS A 159 -8.46 16.38 -5.66
C HIS A 159 -9.89 16.83 -5.93
N LEU A 160 -10.85 16.34 -5.15
CA LEU A 160 -12.24 16.78 -5.18
C LEU A 160 -12.40 18.22 -4.64
N SER A 161 -11.51 18.59 -3.73
CA SER A 161 -11.40 19.91 -3.13
C SER A 161 -10.00 20.09 -2.51
N LYS A 162 -9.70 21.28 -1.96
CA LYS A 162 -8.45 21.54 -1.24
C LYS A 162 -8.26 20.70 0.04
N LYS A 163 -9.29 19.98 0.48
CA LYS A 163 -9.28 19.21 1.74
C LYS A 163 -9.58 17.75 1.56
N VAL A 164 -10.07 17.34 0.40
CA VAL A 164 -10.50 15.96 0.16
C VAL A 164 -10.11 15.54 -1.24
N GLY A 165 -9.43 14.42 -1.32
CA GLY A 165 -9.10 13.70 -2.56
C GLY A 165 -9.75 12.32 -2.61
N LEU A 166 -9.86 11.78 -3.80
CA LEU A 166 -10.20 10.39 -4.08
C LEU A 166 -8.95 9.69 -4.61
N PHE A 167 -8.48 8.66 -3.94
CA PHE A 167 -7.29 7.93 -4.39
C PHE A 167 -7.61 6.51 -4.86
N LEU A 168 -6.79 6.04 -5.79
CA LEU A 168 -6.68 4.65 -6.20
C LEU A 168 -5.21 4.22 -6.03
N ASP A 169 -4.99 3.18 -5.26
CA ASP A 169 -3.67 2.60 -4.98
C ASP A 169 -3.68 1.13 -5.42
N LEU A 170 -2.90 0.81 -6.43
CA LEU A 170 -2.68 -0.55 -6.91
C LEU A 170 -1.37 -1.08 -6.34
N SER A 171 -1.41 -2.23 -5.68
CA SER A 171 -0.23 -2.79 -5.05
C SER A 171 -0.04 -4.28 -5.34
N THR A 172 1.14 -4.77 -5.04
CA THR A 172 1.46 -6.21 -5.11
C THR A 172 0.78 -7.02 -4.01
N GLY A 173 0.30 -6.35 -2.96
CA GLY A 173 -0.45 -6.95 -1.85
C GLY A 173 -1.93 -6.57 -1.90
N VAL A 174 -2.31 -5.48 -1.26
CA VAL A 174 -3.70 -5.01 -1.17
C VAL A 174 -3.88 -3.73 -1.97
N SER A 175 -4.66 -3.80 -3.03
CA SER A 175 -5.07 -2.62 -3.80
C SER A 175 -6.26 -1.94 -3.14
N THR A 176 -6.24 -0.62 -3.04
CA THR A 176 -7.25 0.17 -2.32
C THR A 176 -7.77 1.33 -3.13
N ILE A 177 -9.03 1.68 -2.88
CA ILE A 177 -9.64 2.94 -3.29
C ILE A 177 -10.16 3.64 -2.04
N GLY A 178 -10.05 4.95 -1.95
CA GLY A 178 -10.44 5.63 -0.73
C GLY A 178 -10.43 7.15 -0.82
N LEU A 179 -10.56 7.78 0.35
CA LEU A 179 -10.55 9.21 0.51
C LEU A 179 -9.27 9.65 1.23
N ALA A 180 -8.66 10.71 0.70
CA ALA A 180 -7.56 11.44 1.29
C ALA A 180 -8.09 12.73 1.93
N PHE A 181 -7.68 13.01 3.16
CA PHE A 181 -8.06 14.21 3.92
C PHE A 181 -6.79 15.02 4.23
N HIS A 182 -6.68 16.18 3.60
CA HIS A 182 -5.56 17.11 3.70
C HIS A 182 -5.73 18.15 4.79
#